data_63c4b3b1475651a7af84255ca7fbc9db
#
_entry.id   63c4b3b1475651a7af84255ca7fbc9db
#
_cell.length_a   1.000
_cell.length_b   1.000
_cell.length_c   1.000
_cell.angle_alpha   90.00
_cell.angle_beta   90.00
_cell.angle_gamma   90.00
#
_symmetry.space_group_name_H-M   'P 1'
#
loop_
_entity.id
_entity.type
_entity.pdbx_description
1 polymer ?
#
loop_
_entity_poly.entity_id
_entity_poly.type
_entity_poly.pdbx_seq_one_letter_code
_entity_poly.pdbx_strand_id
1 'polypeptide(L)'
;MSFEDVKAISPRKITFTLANASYPYANTLRRAIMTLVPMVGFRSDPPGVVVTDSHINIIRNDSNTQPNELLAHRLSLIPIHGIDPQTFDEEKYVFKINLENGAATQRDVTASDIKVYERRKAADLSESLVEVPSKDFFVPHPLTGDTSLITTMPAKRSSLTPRLEVVLKASLGNGKEHARFIPTCQSTYGYTLDTNTERRKAYF
;
A
#
# COMPACT_ATOMS: atom_id res chain seq x y z
N MET A 1 16.36 0.64 -30.21
CA MET A 1 15.97 0.12 -28.90
C MET A 1 14.53 -0.36 -28.99
N SER A 2 14.27 -1.61 -28.62
CA SER A 2 12.95 -2.25 -28.69
C SER A 2 12.72 -3.11 -27.46
N PHE A 3 11.44 -3.28 -27.10
CA PHE A 3 11.01 -4.27 -26.13
C PHE A 3 10.65 -5.55 -26.89
N GLU A 4 11.29 -6.65 -26.54
CA GLU A 4 11.12 -7.96 -27.16
C GLU A 4 10.73 -8.99 -26.10
N ASP A 5 10.15 -10.09 -26.52
CA ASP A 5 9.77 -11.21 -25.66
C ASP A 5 8.96 -10.82 -24.40
N VAL A 6 8.04 -9.87 -24.56
CA VAL A 6 7.20 -9.41 -23.44
C VAL A 6 6.27 -10.54 -23.03
N LYS A 7 6.46 -11.05 -21.79
CA LYS A 7 5.67 -12.16 -21.23
C LYS A 7 5.08 -11.75 -19.89
N ALA A 8 3.77 -11.76 -19.79
CA ALA A 8 3.07 -11.69 -18.50
C ALA A 8 3.06 -13.09 -17.86
N ILE A 9 3.91 -13.29 -16.86
CA ILE A 9 4.00 -14.56 -16.12
C ILE A 9 2.80 -14.70 -15.18
N SER A 10 2.36 -13.59 -14.61
CA SER A 10 1.19 -13.49 -13.75
C SER A 10 0.60 -12.08 -13.85
N PRO A 11 -0.60 -11.81 -13.30
CA PRO A 11 -1.18 -10.46 -13.27
C PRO A 11 -0.27 -9.39 -12.64
N ARG A 12 0.73 -9.82 -11.85
CA ARG A 12 1.65 -8.95 -11.11
C ARG A 12 3.12 -9.12 -11.54
N LYS A 13 3.42 -9.91 -12.56
CA LYS A 13 4.80 -10.17 -12.98
C LYS A 13 4.93 -10.18 -14.50
N ILE A 14 5.73 -9.26 -15.00
CA ILE A 14 6.07 -9.14 -16.43
C ILE A 14 7.58 -9.31 -16.57
N THR A 15 7.98 -10.04 -17.62
CA THR A 15 9.38 -10.13 -18.08
C THR A 15 9.45 -9.70 -19.53
N PHE A 16 10.53 -9.06 -19.91
CA PHE A 16 10.78 -8.65 -21.28
C PHE A 16 12.30 -8.53 -21.54
N THR A 17 12.67 -8.60 -22.79
CA THR A 17 14.03 -8.34 -23.26
C THR A 17 14.12 -6.90 -23.78
N LEU A 18 15.13 -6.17 -23.35
CA LEU A 18 15.41 -4.82 -23.84
C LEU A 18 16.57 -4.91 -24.84
N ALA A 19 16.24 -4.90 -26.15
CA ALA A 19 17.23 -5.02 -27.21
C ALA A 19 17.81 -3.66 -27.61
N ASN A 20 19.09 -3.65 -27.96
CA ASN A 20 19.84 -2.45 -28.40
C ASN A 20 19.77 -1.30 -27.37
N ALA A 21 19.82 -1.63 -26.08
CA ALA A 21 19.86 -0.66 -24.98
C ALA A 21 21.18 -0.76 -24.22
N SER A 22 21.66 0.40 -23.76
CA SER A 22 22.81 0.43 -22.87
C SER A 22 22.40 0.06 -21.44
N TYR A 23 23.33 -0.46 -20.64
CA TYR A 23 23.09 -0.78 -19.25
C TYR A 23 22.67 0.44 -18.39
N PRO A 24 23.19 1.69 -18.61
CA PRO A 24 22.67 2.85 -17.89
C PRO A 24 21.19 3.09 -18.16
N TYR A 25 20.73 2.87 -19.39
CA TYR A 25 19.31 2.99 -19.72
C TYR A 25 18.45 1.94 -19.02
N ALA A 26 18.89 0.68 -19.02
CA ALA A 26 18.17 -0.40 -18.32
C ALA A 26 18.09 -0.11 -16.80
N ASN A 27 19.17 0.40 -16.19
CA ASN A 27 19.14 0.79 -14.78
C ASN A 27 18.26 2.02 -14.52
N THR A 28 18.27 2.99 -15.44
CA THR A 28 17.36 4.15 -15.33
C THR A 28 15.89 3.72 -15.39
N LEU A 29 15.53 2.83 -16.31
CA LEU A 29 14.19 2.27 -16.41
C LEU A 29 13.81 1.53 -15.11
N ARG A 30 14.69 0.66 -14.63
CA ARG A 30 14.49 -0.06 -13.35
C ARG A 30 14.20 0.91 -12.20
N ARG A 31 15.01 1.96 -12.07
CA ARG A 31 14.85 2.98 -11.02
C ARG A 31 13.57 3.78 -11.21
N ALA A 32 13.24 4.17 -12.44
CA ALA A 32 12.04 4.91 -12.75
C ALA A 32 10.76 4.14 -12.35
N ILE A 33 10.71 2.84 -12.64
CA ILE A 33 9.60 1.98 -12.24
C ILE A 33 9.41 1.99 -10.71
N MET A 34 10.49 1.99 -9.94
CA MET A 34 10.41 1.97 -8.47
C MET A 34 10.12 3.35 -7.86
N THR A 35 10.60 4.43 -8.48
CA THR A 35 10.66 5.73 -7.80
C THR A 35 9.77 6.81 -8.39
N LEU A 36 9.38 6.71 -9.67
CA LEU A 36 8.67 7.77 -10.37
C LEU A 36 7.19 7.45 -10.64
N VAL A 37 6.81 6.18 -10.55
CA VAL A 37 5.41 5.79 -10.75
C VAL A 37 4.59 6.26 -9.54
N PRO A 38 3.53 7.07 -9.75
CA PRO A 38 2.70 7.53 -8.64
C PRO A 38 1.86 6.37 -8.09
N MET A 39 1.70 6.34 -6.77
CA MET A 39 0.90 5.37 -6.04
C MET A 39 0.03 6.05 -5.00
N VAL A 40 -1.13 5.45 -4.75
CA VAL A 40 -2.03 5.87 -3.66
C VAL A 40 -1.69 5.07 -2.40
N GLY A 41 -1.56 5.77 -1.28
CA GLY A 41 -1.23 5.15 0.01
C GLY A 41 -1.59 6.04 1.19
N PHE A 42 -1.49 5.51 2.40
CA PHE A 42 -1.66 6.30 3.61
C PHE A 42 -0.33 6.99 3.97
N ARG A 43 -0.43 8.23 4.41
CA ARG A 43 0.73 9.03 4.81
C ARG A 43 0.75 9.17 6.33
N SER A 44 1.81 8.68 6.98
CA SER A 44 2.05 8.96 8.39
C SER A 44 2.91 10.19 8.52
N ASP A 45 2.53 11.08 9.42
CA ASP A 45 3.29 12.29 9.71
C ASP A 45 4.59 11.94 10.45
N PRO A 46 5.68 12.72 10.25
CA PRO A 46 6.89 12.55 11.02
C PRO A 46 6.63 12.76 12.53
N PRO A 47 7.29 12.01 13.42
CA PRO A 47 7.14 12.22 14.84
C PRO A 47 7.55 13.65 15.25
N GLY A 48 6.72 14.29 16.09
CA GLY A 48 6.97 15.64 16.60
C GLY A 48 6.44 16.78 15.73
N VAL A 49 5.81 16.50 14.59
CA VAL A 49 5.13 17.48 13.76
C VAL A 49 3.65 17.47 14.11
N VAL A 50 3.15 18.57 14.67
CA VAL A 50 1.71 18.77 14.86
C VAL A 50 1.13 19.22 13.52
N VAL A 51 0.52 18.28 12.80
CA VAL A 51 -0.18 18.58 11.55
C VAL A 51 -1.67 18.73 11.87
N THR A 52 -2.25 19.87 11.52
CA THR A 52 -3.66 20.17 11.75
C THR A 52 -4.61 19.29 10.93
N ASP A 53 -4.12 18.65 9.88
CA ASP A 53 -4.88 17.75 9.00
C ASP A 53 -4.09 16.46 8.76
N SER A 54 -3.91 15.68 9.81
CA SER A 54 -3.21 14.40 9.76
C SER A 54 -3.94 13.39 8.86
N HIS A 55 -3.21 12.76 7.93
CA HIS A 55 -3.75 11.72 7.07
C HIS A 55 -4.11 10.44 7.84
N ILE A 56 -3.51 10.21 9.00
CA ILE A 56 -3.82 9.12 9.93
C ILE A 56 -4.18 9.73 11.27
N ASN A 57 -5.47 9.80 11.56
CA ASN A 57 -5.98 10.31 12.83
C ASN A 57 -6.40 9.15 13.73
N ILE A 58 -5.62 8.89 14.77
CA ILE A 58 -5.91 7.87 15.79
C ILE A 58 -6.68 8.55 16.92
N ILE A 59 -8.00 8.34 16.95
CA ILE A 59 -8.91 8.91 17.95
C ILE A 59 -8.78 8.14 19.26
N ARG A 60 -8.73 6.80 19.15
CA ARG A 60 -8.59 5.92 20.31
C ARG A 60 -7.79 4.67 19.98
N ASN A 61 -6.88 4.31 20.88
CA ASN A 61 -6.05 3.12 20.76
C ASN A 61 -5.92 2.43 22.13
N ASP A 62 -6.77 1.44 22.37
CA ASP A 62 -6.72 0.60 23.57
C ASP A 62 -5.98 -0.73 23.28
N SER A 63 -5.24 -0.83 22.17
CA SER A 63 -4.55 -2.08 21.80
C SER A 63 -3.46 -2.49 22.81
N ASN A 64 -2.93 -1.55 23.57
CA ASN A 64 -1.86 -1.75 24.58
C ASN A 64 -0.56 -2.39 24.05
N THR A 65 -0.55 -2.83 22.80
CA THR A 65 0.61 -3.52 22.19
C THR A 65 1.51 -2.55 21.42
N GLN A 66 0.94 -1.43 20.96
CA GLN A 66 1.66 -0.49 20.11
C GLN A 66 1.28 0.97 20.43
N PRO A 67 2.27 1.86 20.60
CA PRO A 67 2.03 3.29 20.67
C PRO A 67 1.47 3.82 19.34
N ASN A 68 0.83 4.99 19.39
CA ASN A 68 0.16 5.57 18.23
C ASN A 68 1.08 5.79 17.04
N GLU A 69 2.34 6.18 17.28
CA GLU A 69 3.34 6.42 16.24
C GLU A 69 3.66 5.13 15.46
N LEU A 70 3.83 4.02 16.18
CA LEU A 70 4.10 2.72 15.56
C LEU A 70 2.85 2.20 14.82
N LEU A 71 1.67 2.39 15.39
CA LEU A 71 0.40 2.04 14.75
C LEU A 71 0.20 2.85 13.45
N ALA A 72 0.43 4.17 13.49
CA ALA A 72 0.37 5.03 12.31
C ALA A 72 1.37 4.61 11.23
N HIS A 73 2.60 4.29 11.63
CA HIS A 73 3.61 3.78 10.71
C HIS A 73 3.16 2.46 10.04
N ARG A 74 2.64 1.51 10.80
CA ARG A 74 2.13 0.24 10.25
C ARG A 74 0.96 0.45 9.30
N LEU A 75 0.00 1.30 9.66
CA LEU A 75 -1.13 1.68 8.81
C LEU A 75 -0.65 2.30 7.48
N SER A 76 0.39 3.12 7.54
CA SER A 76 0.95 3.76 6.35
C SER A 76 1.63 2.80 5.37
N LEU A 77 1.98 1.60 5.80
CA LEU A 77 2.60 0.57 4.95
C LEU A 77 1.59 -0.36 4.29
N ILE A 78 0.29 -0.22 4.57
CA ILE A 78 -0.75 -1.05 3.95
C ILE A 78 -0.95 -0.59 2.51
N PRO A 79 -0.78 -1.49 1.52
CA PRO A 79 -1.00 -1.14 0.12
C PRO A 79 -2.50 -0.96 -0.16
N ILE A 80 -2.84 0.09 -0.89
CA ILE A 80 -4.19 0.36 -1.37
C ILE A 80 -4.27 -0.03 -2.85
N HIS A 81 -5.25 -0.83 -3.20
CA HIS A 81 -5.55 -1.25 -4.56
C HIS A 81 -6.84 -0.59 -5.06
N GLY A 82 -7.20 -0.82 -6.31
CA GLY A 82 -8.49 -0.40 -6.85
C GLY A 82 -8.67 1.09 -7.09
N ILE A 83 -7.67 1.91 -6.83
CA ILE A 83 -7.69 3.35 -7.11
C ILE A 83 -6.67 3.66 -8.19
N ASP A 84 -7.14 4.29 -9.28
CA ASP A 84 -6.24 4.76 -10.33
C ASP A 84 -5.54 6.06 -9.88
N PRO A 85 -4.19 6.07 -9.80
CA PRO A 85 -3.44 7.25 -9.41
C PRO A 85 -3.63 8.47 -10.33
N GLN A 86 -4.03 8.26 -11.60
CA GLN A 86 -4.22 9.35 -12.57
C GLN A 86 -5.52 10.11 -12.35
N THR A 87 -6.54 9.45 -11.80
CA THR A 87 -7.87 10.02 -11.54
C THR A 87 -8.16 10.15 -10.05
N PHE A 88 -7.12 10.01 -9.23
CA PHE A 88 -7.26 10.02 -7.77
C PHE A 88 -7.67 11.40 -7.24
N ASP A 89 -8.70 11.39 -6.41
CA ASP A 89 -9.18 12.52 -5.63
C ASP A 89 -9.08 12.18 -4.13
N GLU A 90 -8.32 12.96 -3.37
CA GLU A 90 -8.08 12.74 -1.94
C GLU A 90 -9.35 12.83 -1.09
N GLU A 91 -10.32 13.63 -1.53
CA GLU A 91 -11.58 13.82 -0.81
C GLU A 91 -12.62 12.74 -1.13
N LYS A 92 -12.40 11.92 -2.16
CA LYS A 92 -13.37 10.93 -2.60
C LYS A 92 -13.57 9.79 -1.62
N TYR A 93 -12.48 9.33 -0.97
CA TYR A 93 -12.53 8.16 -0.10
C TYR A 93 -12.13 8.49 1.33
N VAL A 94 -12.89 7.96 2.28
CA VAL A 94 -12.58 8.00 3.72
C VAL A 94 -12.50 6.57 4.23
N PHE A 95 -11.40 6.24 4.90
CA PHE A 95 -11.14 4.94 5.47
C PHE A 95 -11.28 5.02 6.99
N LYS A 96 -12.01 4.08 7.59
CA LYS A 96 -12.26 4.09 9.04
C LYS A 96 -12.04 2.71 9.64
N ILE A 97 -11.42 2.69 10.81
CA ILE A 97 -11.42 1.54 11.71
C ILE A 97 -12.24 1.96 12.93
N ASN A 98 -13.27 1.22 13.26
CA ASN A 98 -14.03 1.40 14.49
C ASN A 98 -14.40 0.02 15.02
N LEU A 99 -13.60 -0.48 15.95
CA LEU A 99 -13.67 -1.82 16.46
C LEU A 99 -13.71 -1.85 17.98
N GLU A 100 -14.50 -2.78 18.50
CA GLU A 100 -14.53 -3.15 19.92
C GLU A 100 -14.22 -4.64 20.07
N ASN A 101 -13.41 -5.00 21.04
CA ASN A 101 -13.22 -6.39 21.39
C ASN A 101 -14.00 -6.73 22.69
N GLY A 102 -15.21 -7.24 22.51
CA GLY A 102 -16.07 -7.73 23.62
C GLY A 102 -15.77 -9.17 24.03
N ALA A 103 -14.85 -9.86 23.35
CA ALA A 103 -14.51 -11.25 23.62
C ALA A 103 -13.52 -11.41 24.78
N ALA A 104 -13.54 -12.59 25.39
CA ALA A 104 -12.57 -12.97 26.42
C ALA A 104 -11.20 -13.39 25.86
N THR A 105 -11.02 -13.33 24.53
CA THR A 105 -9.80 -13.65 23.81
C THR A 105 -9.25 -12.43 23.09
N GLN A 106 -7.96 -12.46 22.76
CA GLN A 106 -7.37 -11.46 21.88
C GLN A 106 -7.99 -11.51 20.49
N ARG A 107 -8.06 -10.34 19.83
CA ARG A 107 -8.53 -10.20 18.45
C ARG A 107 -7.47 -9.53 17.60
N ASP A 108 -7.10 -10.16 16.51
CA ASP A 108 -6.26 -9.56 15.49
C ASP A 108 -7.08 -8.58 14.66
N VAL A 109 -6.51 -7.41 14.43
CA VAL A 109 -7.05 -6.37 13.56
C VAL A 109 -6.25 -6.37 12.27
N THR A 110 -6.93 -6.57 11.18
CA THR A 110 -6.32 -6.71 9.85
C THR A 110 -6.83 -5.63 8.89
N ALA A 111 -6.24 -5.53 7.71
CA ALA A 111 -6.68 -4.56 6.71
C ALA A 111 -8.12 -4.79 6.23
N SER A 112 -8.68 -6.00 6.37
CA SER A 112 -10.09 -6.28 6.08
C SER A 112 -11.06 -5.61 7.06
N ASP A 113 -10.60 -5.24 8.24
CA ASP A 113 -11.40 -4.50 9.23
C ASP A 113 -11.51 -2.99 8.91
N ILE A 114 -10.76 -2.50 7.93
CA ILE A 114 -10.86 -1.12 7.46
C ILE A 114 -12.13 -0.97 6.63
N LYS A 115 -13.07 -0.17 7.08
CA LYS A 115 -14.26 0.21 6.33
C LYS A 115 -13.93 1.36 5.40
N VAL A 116 -14.37 1.26 4.16
CA VAL A 116 -14.14 2.27 3.12
C VAL A 116 -15.46 2.94 2.79
N TYR A 117 -15.45 4.27 2.77
CA TYR A 117 -16.61 5.08 2.42
C TYR A 117 -16.28 5.95 1.22
N GLU A 118 -17.09 5.88 0.19
CA GLU A 118 -17.02 6.77 -0.96
C GLU A 118 -17.93 7.98 -0.71
N ARG A 119 -17.36 9.18 -0.87
CA ARG A 119 -18.12 10.43 -0.81
C ARG A 119 -18.81 10.65 -2.15
N ARG A 120 -20.13 10.63 -2.15
CA ARG A 120 -20.95 10.90 -3.33
C ARG A 120 -21.67 12.23 -3.14
N LYS A 121 -21.55 13.10 -4.14
CA LYS A 121 -22.31 14.35 -4.21
C LYS A 121 -23.62 14.06 -4.95
N ALA A 122 -24.73 14.28 -4.28
CA ALA A 122 -26.06 14.22 -4.91
C ALA A 122 -26.33 15.49 -5.74
N ALA A 123 -27.33 15.44 -6.61
CA ALA A 123 -27.69 16.56 -7.48
C ALA A 123 -28.12 17.83 -6.70
N ASP A 124 -28.54 17.69 -5.46
CA ASP A 124 -28.94 18.74 -4.52
C ASP A 124 -27.77 19.26 -3.66
N LEU A 125 -26.50 19.00 -4.03
CA LEU A 125 -25.29 19.35 -3.31
C LEU A 125 -25.14 18.71 -1.91
N SER A 126 -26.06 17.80 -1.53
CA SER A 126 -25.85 17.01 -0.31
C SER A 126 -24.73 15.98 -0.50
N GLU A 127 -23.83 15.89 0.48
CA GLU A 127 -22.79 14.88 0.48
C GLU A 127 -23.25 13.65 1.28
N SER A 128 -23.17 12.48 0.67
CA SER A 128 -23.45 11.22 1.33
C SER A 128 -22.21 10.32 1.33
N LEU A 129 -21.97 9.64 2.44
CA LEU A 129 -20.94 8.60 2.54
C LEU A 129 -21.58 7.24 2.30
N VAL A 130 -21.17 6.57 1.24
CA VAL A 130 -21.65 5.23 0.89
C VAL A 130 -20.54 4.23 1.19
N GLU A 131 -20.85 3.22 2.03
CA GLU A 131 -19.90 2.14 2.32
C GLU A 131 -19.67 1.29 1.07
N VAL A 132 -18.40 1.07 0.72
CA VAL A 132 -17.97 0.25 -0.42
C VAL A 132 -17.17 -0.95 0.08
N PRO A 133 -17.14 -2.07 -0.67
CA PRO A 133 -16.48 -3.29 -0.21
C PRO A 133 -14.98 -3.08 0.03
N SER A 134 -14.52 -3.34 1.24
CA SER A 134 -13.11 -3.21 1.65
C SER A 134 -12.17 -4.10 0.83
N LYS A 135 -12.64 -5.27 0.40
CA LYS A 135 -11.88 -6.23 -0.42
C LYS A 135 -11.41 -5.69 -1.77
N ASP A 136 -12.06 -4.66 -2.30
CA ASP A 136 -11.68 -4.03 -3.56
C ASP A 136 -10.41 -3.17 -3.39
N PHE A 137 -10.15 -2.74 -2.16
CA PHE A 137 -9.00 -1.91 -1.78
C PHE A 137 -7.89 -2.70 -1.09
N PHE A 138 -8.24 -3.71 -0.30
CA PHE A 138 -7.29 -4.52 0.47
C PHE A 138 -7.37 -5.98 0.02
N VAL A 139 -6.56 -6.30 -0.97
CA VAL A 139 -6.58 -7.63 -1.60
C VAL A 139 -5.96 -8.67 -0.65
N PRO A 140 -6.68 -9.75 -0.33
CA PRO A 140 -6.14 -10.82 0.50
C PRO A 140 -5.02 -11.58 -0.21
N HIS A 141 -4.15 -12.19 0.59
CA HIS A 141 -3.07 -13.03 0.07
C HIS A 141 -3.66 -14.26 -0.66
N PRO A 142 -3.22 -14.56 -1.89
CA PRO A 142 -3.88 -15.56 -2.74
C PRO A 142 -3.82 -16.99 -2.21
N LEU A 143 -2.87 -17.32 -1.32
CA LEU A 143 -2.73 -18.65 -0.75
C LEU A 143 -3.39 -18.80 0.62
N THR A 144 -3.28 -17.78 1.49
CA THR A 144 -3.78 -17.87 2.87
C THR A 144 -5.15 -17.22 3.05
N GLY A 145 -5.54 -16.32 2.14
CA GLY A 145 -6.78 -15.55 2.27
C GLY A 145 -6.69 -14.40 3.29
N ASP A 146 -5.54 -14.24 3.97
CA ASP A 146 -5.36 -13.22 5.00
C ASP A 146 -5.02 -11.87 4.39
N THR A 147 -5.39 -10.81 5.09
CA THR A 147 -4.97 -9.44 4.80
C THR A 147 -3.91 -8.99 5.80
N SER A 148 -3.25 -7.86 5.52
CA SER A 148 -2.15 -7.34 6.35
C SER A 148 -2.60 -7.13 7.80
N LEU A 149 -1.84 -7.70 8.76
CA LEU A 149 -2.06 -7.51 10.20
C LEU A 149 -1.66 -6.09 10.61
N ILE A 150 -2.57 -5.38 11.25
CA ILE A 150 -2.37 -4.02 11.77
C ILE A 150 -1.87 -4.05 13.21
N THR A 151 -2.69 -4.61 14.09
CA THR A 151 -2.41 -4.72 15.52
C THR A 151 -3.23 -5.86 16.14
N THR A 152 -3.00 -6.14 17.41
CA THR A 152 -3.79 -7.10 18.18
C THR A 152 -4.46 -6.38 19.34
N MET A 153 -5.78 -6.50 19.45
CA MET A 153 -6.56 -5.95 20.56
C MET A 153 -6.58 -6.95 21.72
N PRO A 154 -6.35 -6.51 22.97
CA PRO A 154 -6.42 -7.37 24.13
C PRO A 154 -7.85 -7.88 24.37
N ALA A 155 -7.96 -8.97 25.12
CA ALA A 155 -9.24 -9.48 25.59
C ALA A 155 -9.97 -8.46 26.49
N LYS A 156 -11.29 -8.49 26.47
CA LYS A 156 -12.11 -7.74 27.42
C LYS A 156 -11.77 -8.12 28.85
N ARG A 157 -11.57 -7.11 29.70
CA ARG A 157 -11.35 -7.29 31.14
C ARG A 157 -12.51 -6.65 31.90
N SER A 158 -13.20 -7.44 32.72
CA SER A 158 -14.26 -7.00 33.65
C SER A 158 -15.14 -5.83 33.16
N SER A 159 -14.75 -4.60 33.43
CA SER A 159 -15.48 -3.38 33.08
C SER A 159 -14.97 -2.66 31.84
N LEU A 160 -13.78 -3.06 31.30
CA LEU A 160 -13.16 -2.36 30.19
C LEU A 160 -13.26 -3.17 28.89
N THR A 161 -13.95 -2.62 27.89
CA THR A 161 -13.98 -3.15 26.54
C THR A 161 -12.98 -2.36 25.69
N PRO A 162 -11.88 -3.00 25.22
CA PRO A 162 -10.90 -2.32 24.39
C PRO A 162 -11.51 -1.84 23.07
N ARG A 163 -11.13 -0.63 22.65
CA ARG A 163 -11.59 0.00 21.40
C ARG A 163 -10.42 0.47 20.57
N LEU A 164 -10.59 0.42 19.28
CA LEU A 164 -9.68 1.02 18.30
C LEU A 164 -10.50 1.87 17.33
N GLU A 165 -10.23 3.17 17.32
CA GLU A 165 -10.90 4.11 16.44
C GLU A 165 -9.86 4.95 15.70
N VAL A 166 -9.83 4.81 14.36
CA VAL A 166 -8.90 5.48 13.47
C VAL A 166 -9.63 5.97 12.22
N VAL A 167 -9.30 7.16 11.80
CA VAL A 167 -9.73 7.73 10.51
C VAL A 167 -8.50 7.95 9.65
N LEU A 168 -8.56 7.48 8.40
CA LEU A 168 -7.45 7.53 7.45
C LEU A 168 -7.89 8.24 6.18
N LYS A 169 -7.01 9.07 5.63
CA LYS A 169 -7.12 9.66 4.29
C LYS A 169 -6.00 9.10 3.42
N ALA A 170 -6.34 8.69 2.21
CA ALA A 170 -5.35 8.29 1.22
C ALA A 170 -4.73 9.54 0.58
N SER A 171 -3.50 9.44 0.14
CA SER A 171 -2.79 10.51 -0.60
C SER A 171 -1.97 9.93 -1.74
N LEU A 172 -1.64 10.76 -2.72
CA LEU A 172 -0.78 10.40 -3.83
C LEU A 172 0.67 10.67 -3.46
N GLY A 173 1.55 9.72 -3.78
CA GLY A 173 2.99 9.85 -3.59
C GLY A 173 3.77 8.99 -4.57
N ASN A 174 5.08 9.02 -4.49
CA ASN A 174 5.97 8.19 -5.30
C ASN A 174 7.12 7.60 -4.47
N GLY A 175 7.79 6.58 -5.01
CA GLY A 175 8.87 5.89 -4.31
C GLY A 175 10.11 6.74 -4.02
N LYS A 176 10.27 7.91 -4.66
CA LYS A 176 11.32 8.87 -4.37
C LYS A 176 11.07 9.59 -3.04
N GLU A 177 9.80 9.81 -2.73
CA GLU A 177 9.38 10.45 -1.48
C GLU A 177 9.53 9.51 -0.30
N HIS A 178 8.93 8.33 -0.39
CA HIS A 178 8.99 7.31 0.66
C HIS A 178 8.76 5.91 0.09
N ALA A 179 9.39 4.91 0.70
CA ALA A 179 9.30 3.50 0.29
C ALA A 179 7.87 2.93 0.29
N ARG A 180 6.95 3.49 1.08
CA ARG A 180 5.52 3.09 1.10
C ARG A 180 4.81 3.26 -0.24
N PHE A 181 5.30 4.17 -1.08
CA PHE A 181 4.76 4.46 -2.41
C PHE A 181 5.51 3.73 -3.54
N ILE A 182 6.36 2.75 -3.22
CA ILE A 182 7.02 1.93 -4.25
C ILE A 182 6.00 0.94 -4.81
N PRO A 183 5.69 0.99 -6.13
CA PRO A 183 4.67 0.15 -6.74
C PRO A 183 5.09 -1.31 -6.91
N THR A 184 6.39 -1.59 -6.87
CA THR A 184 6.94 -2.92 -7.12
C THR A 184 7.91 -3.33 -6.01
N CYS A 185 7.76 -4.53 -5.49
CA CYS A 185 8.72 -5.09 -4.52
C CYS A 185 10.03 -5.51 -5.18
N GLN A 186 10.02 -5.80 -6.48
CA GLN A 186 11.19 -6.27 -7.22
C GLN A 186 11.18 -5.72 -8.65
N SER A 187 12.18 -4.93 -8.99
CA SER A 187 12.49 -4.51 -10.34
C SER A 187 13.96 -4.78 -10.59
N THR A 188 14.27 -5.77 -11.42
CA THR A 188 15.63 -6.26 -11.66
C THR A 188 15.89 -6.36 -13.16
N TYR A 189 17.15 -6.25 -13.57
CA TYR A 189 17.60 -6.60 -14.91
C TYR A 189 18.85 -7.48 -14.83
N GLY A 190 19.07 -8.26 -15.85
CA GLY A 190 20.25 -9.07 -16.06
C GLY A 190 20.74 -8.93 -17.49
N TYR A 191 21.90 -9.46 -17.77
CA TYR A 191 22.46 -9.48 -19.12
C TYR A 191 22.13 -10.80 -19.81
N THR A 192 21.84 -10.72 -21.10
CA THR A 192 21.80 -11.91 -21.95
C THR A 192 23.24 -12.35 -22.19
N LEU A 193 23.52 -13.62 -21.96
CA LEU A 193 24.83 -14.19 -22.21
C LEU A 193 25.15 -14.11 -23.71
N ASP A 194 26.36 -13.64 -24.05
CA ASP A 194 26.84 -13.71 -25.42
C ASP A 194 27.00 -15.19 -25.82
N THR A 195 26.31 -15.60 -26.86
CA THR A 195 26.38 -16.96 -27.40
C THR A 195 27.62 -17.20 -28.25
N ASN A 196 28.37 -16.16 -28.60
CA ASN A 196 29.60 -16.26 -29.35
C ASN A 196 30.73 -16.82 -28.47
N THR A 197 31.09 -18.07 -28.69
CA THR A 197 32.09 -18.80 -27.93
C THR A 197 33.49 -18.19 -28.03
N GLU A 198 33.83 -17.59 -29.17
CA GLU A 198 35.12 -16.94 -29.40
C GLU A 198 35.27 -15.65 -28.56
N ARG A 199 34.24 -14.82 -28.52
CA ARG A 199 34.24 -13.63 -27.68
C ARG A 199 34.28 -13.99 -26.19
N ARG A 200 33.57 -15.04 -25.77
CA ARG A 200 33.62 -15.51 -24.37
C ARG A 200 35.02 -15.99 -23.98
N LYS A 201 35.75 -16.69 -24.87
CA LYS A 201 37.11 -17.15 -24.59
C LYS A 201 38.15 -15.98 -24.52
N ALA A 202 37.84 -14.85 -25.19
CA ALA A 202 38.75 -13.68 -25.14
C ALA A 202 38.68 -12.92 -23.80
N TYR A 203 37.69 -13.21 -22.95
CA TYR A 203 37.54 -12.60 -21.60
C TYR A 203 38.07 -13.48 -20.46
N PHE A 204 38.41 -14.72 -20.72
CA PHE A 204 39.03 -15.68 -19.79
C PHE A 204 40.41 -16.17 -20.32
#